data_40b5fec8a0b97f427ab768d1cd2dfe72
#
_entry.id   40b5fec8a0b97f427ab768d1cd2dfe72
#
_cell.length_a   1.000
_cell.length_b   1.000
_cell.length_c   1.000
_cell.angle_alpha   90.00
_cell.angle_beta   90.00
_cell.angle_gamma   90.00
#
_symmetry.space_group_name_H-M   'P 1'
#
loop_
_entity.id
_entity.type
_entity.pdbx_description
1 polymer ?
#
loop_
_entity_poly.entity_id
_entity_poly.type
_entity_poly.pdbx_seq_one_letter_code
_entity_poly.pdbx_strand_id
1 'polypeptide(L)'
;ACAIGTSHGAYKFSGGQGIHFDRVQAIQNQLPGFPLVMHGSSSVPQDEVARINAAGGKLKEGAKGVDPEQYLPAAKLGVCKVNIDTDGRLVWCRVHREEFNANPENFDLRPPGKIFMKEYANFIASRNRYLGSAGQLAGATALAKSK
;
A
#
# COMPACT_ATOMS: atom_id res chain seq x y z
N ALA A 1 2.73 -12.98 16.18
CA ALA A 1 2.92 -12.69 14.74
C ALA A 1 2.84 -14.00 13.95
N CYS A 2 2.10 -14.04 12.86
CA CYS A 2 1.93 -15.22 12.01
C CYS A 2 2.48 -14.92 10.61
N ALA A 3 3.16 -15.92 10.04
CA ALA A 3 3.66 -15.85 8.67
C ALA A 3 2.51 -16.21 7.70
N ILE A 4 2.07 -15.23 6.93
CA ILE A 4 0.98 -15.37 5.94
C ILE A 4 1.45 -15.13 4.51
N GLY A 5 2.77 -15.17 4.25
CA GLY A 5 3.35 -14.97 2.91
C GLY A 5 3.83 -13.56 2.64
N THR A 6 3.64 -12.60 3.55
CA THR A 6 4.13 -11.23 3.39
C THR A 6 5.53 -11.05 3.98
N SER A 7 6.32 -10.12 3.45
CA SER A 7 7.63 -9.75 4.00
C SER A 7 7.86 -8.24 3.98
N HIS A 8 8.76 -7.75 4.84
CA HIS A 8 9.16 -6.35 4.87
C HIS A 8 10.30 -6.06 3.88
N GLY A 9 10.38 -4.82 3.40
CA GLY A 9 11.45 -4.33 2.53
C GLY A 9 10.99 -3.98 1.11
N ALA A 10 11.79 -3.18 0.41
CA ALA A 10 11.49 -2.71 -0.95
C ALA A 10 11.73 -3.78 -2.04
N TYR A 11 12.46 -4.84 -1.72
CA TYR A 11 12.79 -5.94 -2.64
C TYR A 11 12.18 -7.24 -2.15
N LYS A 12 10.85 -7.34 -2.23
CA LYS A 12 10.10 -8.32 -1.46
C LYS A 12 10.01 -9.70 -2.06
N PHE A 13 9.91 -9.82 -3.36
CA PHE A 13 9.67 -11.12 -3.98
C PHE A 13 10.50 -11.32 -5.23
N SER A 14 11.23 -12.40 -5.26
CA SER A 14 11.87 -12.94 -6.47
C SER A 14 10.99 -13.96 -7.22
N GLY A 15 9.72 -14.12 -6.81
CA GLY A 15 8.78 -15.04 -7.45
C GLY A 15 7.45 -15.09 -6.72
N GLY A 16 6.38 -15.22 -7.47
CA GLY A 16 4.96 -15.21 -7.24
C GLY A 16 4.35 -15.71 -5.92
N GLN A 17 4.88 -15.32 -4.79
CA GLN A 17 4.30 -15.63 -3.49
C GLN A 17 3.30 -14.54 -3.13
N GLY A 18 2.05 -14.93 -2.99
CA GLY A 18 0.95 -14.10 -2.49
C GLY A 18 0.65 -14.37 -1.02
N ILE A 19 -0.50 -13.87 -0.57
CA ILE A 19 -1.02 -14.14 0.77
C ILE A 19 -1.46 -15.60 0.85
N HIS A 20 -1.05 -16.29 1.92
CA HIS A 20 -1.54 -17.63 2.27
C HIS A 20 -2.91 -17.53 2.95
N PHE A 21 -3.98 -17.46 2.16
CA PHE A 21 -5.35 -17.33 2.65
C PHE A 21 -5.80 -18.50 3.51
N ASP A 22 -5.32 -19.70 3.22
CA ASP A 22 -5.54 -20.91 4.02
C ASP A 22 -5.06 -20.72 5.47
N ARG A 23 -3.92 -20.09 5.66
CA ARG A 23 -3.37 -19.77 6.99
C ARG A 23 -4.19 -18.69 7.70
N VAL A 24 -4.61 -17.66 6.97
CA VAL A 24 -5.49 -16.62 7.54
C VAL A 24 -6.80 -17.25 8.01
N GLN A 25 -7.39 -18.13 7.19
CA GLN A 25 -8.61 -18.85 7.57
C GLN A 25 -8.40 -19.77 8.76
N ALA A 26 -7.28 -20.50 8.82
CA ALA A 26 -6.96 -21.37 9.97
C ALA A 26 -6.85 -20.56 11.27
N ILE A 27 -6.28 -19.35 11.23
CA ILE A 27 -6.21 -18.45 12.39
C ILE A 27 -7.62 -18.03 12.82
N GLN A 28 -8.48 -17.64 11.88
CA GLN A 28 -9.86 -17.24 12.20
C GLN A 28 -10.70 -18.40 12.76
N ASN A 29 -10.43 -19.63 12.31
CA ASN A 29 -11.10 -20.82 12.84
C ASN A 29 -10.73 -21.09 14.32
N GLN A 30 -9.47 -20.80 14.70
CA GLN A 30 -9.00 -20.95 16.10
C GLN A 30 -9.34 -19.73 16.97
N LEU A 31 -9.42 -18.55 16.39
CA LEU A 31 -9.68 -17.27 17.06
C LEU A 31 -10.80 -16.52 16.34
N PRO A 32 -12.05 -17.00 16.37
CA PRO A 32 -13.16 -16.41 15.63
C PRO A 32 -13.37 -14.94 15.98
N GLY A 33 -13.41 -14.07 14.96
CA GLY A 33 -13.63 -12.63 15.13
C GLY A 33 -12.43 -11.86 15.70
N PHE A 34 -11.27 -12.50 15.89
CA PHE A 34 -10.07 -11.80 16.34
C PHE A 34 -9.53 -10.92 15.21
N PRO A 35 -9.33 -9.59 15.46
CA PRO A 35 -8.87 -8.67 14.43
C PRO A 35 -7.40 -8.91 14.07
N LEU A 36 -7.12 -9.09 12.78
CA LEU A 36 -5.77 -9.32 12.29
C LEU A 36 -5.18 -8.05 11.64
N VAL A 37 -3.88 -7.89 11.79
CA VAL A 37 -3.09 -6.83 11.13
C VAL A 37 -2.09 -7.47 10.18
N MET A 38 -2.14 -7.06 8.91
CA MET A 38 -1.23 -7.53 7.88
C MET A 38 -0.07 -6.53 7.70
N HIS A 39 1.14 -6.98 7.96
CA HIS A 39 2.38 -6.24 7.75
C HIS A 39 3.07 -6.63 6.44
N GLY A 40 4.03 -5.82 6.02
CA GLY A 40 4.81 -6.13 4.82
C GLY A 40 4.00 -6.15 3.52
N SER A 41 2.95 -5.37 3.44
CA SER A 41 1.88 -5.50 2.45
C SER A 41 1.92 -4.46 1.31
N SER A 42 3.01 -3.70 1.18
CA SER A 42 3.18 -2.80 0.04
C SER A 42 3.23 -3.58 -1.28
N SER A 43 2.71 -2.99 -2.35
CA SER A 43 2.59 -3.63 -3.67
C SER A 43 3.82 -3.41 -4.56
N VAL A 44 4.58 -2.35 -4.31
CA VAL A 44 5.70 -1.88 -5.14
C VAL A 44 5.24 -1.63 -6.59
N PRO A 45 4.41 -0.59 -6.82
CA PRO A 45 3.89 -0.29 -8.16
C PRO A 45 5.02 -0.06 -9.16
N GLN A 46 5.03 -0.82 -10.25
CA GLN A 46 6.13 -0.80 -11.23
C GLN A 46 6.12 0.47 -12.08
N ASP A 47 4.98 1.10 -12.26
CA ASP A 47 4.85 2.42 -12.89
C ASP A 47 5.56 3.52 -12.09
N GLU A 48 5.43 3.49 -10.75
CA GLU A 48 6.18 4.40 -9.87
C GLU A 48 7.70 4.14 -9.96
N VAL A 49 8.12 2.87 -9.97
CA VAL A 49 9.53 2.49 -10.12
C VAL A 49 10.10 2.99 -11.46
N ALA A 50 9.37 2.77 -12.56
CA ALA A 50 9.78 3.21 -13.89
C ALA A 50 9.91 4.75 -13.96
N ARG A 51 8.94 5.50 -13.44
CA ARG A 51 8.98 6.97 -13.39
C ARG A 51 10.12 7.50 -12.54
N ILE A 52 10.39 6.88 -11.38
CA ILE A 52 11.53 7.23 -10.53
C ILE A 52 12.85 7.03 -11.30
N ASN A 53 12.97 5.90 -12.01
CA ASN A 53 14.19 5.59 -12.77
C ASN A 53 14.36 6.55 -13.96
N ALA A 54 13.29 6.90 -14.67
CA ALA A 54 13.31 7.91 -15.72
C ALA A 54 13.73 9.30 -15.20
N ALA A 55 13.43 9.60 -13.93
CA ALA A 55 13.83 10.83 -13.24
C ALA A 55 15.19 10.69 -12.48
N GLY A 56 16.10 9.86 -12.98
CA GLY A 56 17.46 9.71 -12.45
C GLY A 56 17.59 8.78 -11.24
N GLY A 57 16.54 8.02 -10.91
CA GLY A 57 16.62 6.96 -9.92
C GLY A 57 17.34 5.72 -10.44
N LYS A 58 17.64 4.79 -9.51
CA LYS A 58 18.27 3.49 -9.83
C LYS A 58 17.63 2.39 -9.00
N LEU A 59 16.29 2.33 -8.98
CA LEU A 59 15.57 1.27 -8.29
C LEU A 59 15.61 -0.01 -9.12
N LYS A 60 15.67 -1.15 -8.43
CA LYS A 60 15.61 -2.46 -9.06
C LYS A 60 14.22 -2.68 -9.66
N GLU A 61 14.16 -2.90 -10.94
CA GLU A 61 12.93 -3.26 -11.65
C GLU A 61 12.50 -4.71 -11.34
N GLY A 62 11.21 -4.97 -11.47
CA GLY A 62 10.65 -6.31 -11.29
C GLY A 62 10.49 -6.75 -9.82
N ALA A 63 10.91 -5.94 -8.85
CA ALA A 63 10.60 -6.21 -7.46
C ALA A 63 9.09 -6.07 -7.23
N LYS A 64 8.45 -7.11 -6.72
CA LYS A 64 7.00 -7.16 -6.50
C LYS A 64 6.68 -7.28 -5.02
N GLY A 65 5.64 -6.60 -4.58
CA GLY A 65 5.02 -6.76 -3.28
C GLY A 65 3.74 -7.59 -3.35
N VAL A 66 2.83 -7.35 -2.42
CA VAL A 66 1.50 -7.95 -2.41
C VAL A 66 0.63 -7.31 -3.50
N ASP A 67 -0.02 -8.14 -4.32
CA ASP A 67 -1.00 -7.66 -5.29
C ASP A 67 -2.17 -7.00 -4.55
N PRO A 68 -2.54 -5.74 -4.84
CA PRO A 68 -3.64 -5.05 -4.21
C PRO A 68 -4.99 -5.78 -4.31
N GLU A 69 -5.21 -6.57 -5.35
CA GLU A 69 -6.42 -7.40 -5.50
C GLU A 69 -6.57 -8.44 -4.37
N GLN A 70 -5.50 -8.75 -3.65
CA GLN A 70 -5.52 -9.66 -2.51
C GLN A 70 -5.98 -9.00 -1.19
N TYR A 71 -6.08 -7.67 -1.14
CA TYR A 71 -6.44 -6.97 0.10
C TYR A 71 -7.90 -7.22 0.50
N LEU A 72 -8.84 -7.13 -0.42
CA LEU A 72 -10.26 -7.38 -0.13
C LEU A 72 -10.53 -8.82 0.29
N PRO A 73 -10.01 -9.85 -0.38
CA PRO A 73 -10.09 -11.23 0.12
C PRO A 73 -9.52 -11.39 1.53
N ALA A 74 -8.37 -10.79 1.84
CA ALA A 74 -7.78 -10.82 3.18
C ALA A 74 -8.68 -10.12 4.23
N ALA A 75 -9.26 -8.98 3.87
CA ALA A 75 -10.19 -8.24 4.73
C ALA A 75 -11.44 -9.08 5.06
N LYS A 76 -11.99 -9.80 4.08
CA LYS A 76 -13.14 -10.72 4.28
C LYS A 76 -12.81 -11.87 5.23
N LEU A 77 -11.55 -12.23 5.39
CA LEU A 77 -11.06 -13.24 6.32
C LEU A 77 -10.60 -12.67 7.67
N GLY A 78 -10.96 -11.42 7.98
CA GLY A 78 -10.71 -10.81 9.31
C GLY A 78 -9.42 -9.97 9.40
N VAL A 79 -8.77 -9.67 8.30
CA VAL A 79 -7.71 -8.65 8.30
C VAL A 79 -8.36 -7.27 8.38
N CYS A 80 -8.19 -6.60 9.52
CA CYS A 80 -8.81 -5.31 9.82
C CYS A 80 -7.89 -4.12 9.53
N LYS A 81 -6.60 -4.37 9.34
CA LYS A 81 -5.59 -3.34 9.05
C LYS A 81 -4.52 -3.89 8.10
N VAL A 82 -4.16 -3.10 7.11
CA VAL A 82 -3.08 -3.39 6.16
C VAL A 82 -2.04 -2.29 6.23
N ASN A 83 -0.79 -2.63 6.57
CA ASN A 83 0.32 -1.68 6.62
C ASN A 83 0.99 -1.56 5.26
N ILE A 84 0.93 -0.35 4.68
CA ILE A 84 1.53 0.00 3.40
C ILE A 84 2.42 1.22 3.60
N ASP A 85 3.73 1.06 3.48
CA ASP A 85 4.71 2.14 3.65
C ASP A 85 5.51 2.39 2.36
N THR A 86 6.13 1.35 1.80
CA THR A 86 7.00 1.47 0.62
C THR A 86 6.31 2.18 -0.54
N ASP A 87 5.05 1.87 -0.82
CA ASP A 87 4.31 2.46 -1.95
C ASP A 87 4.16 3.99 -1.78
N GLY A 88 3.88 4.45 -0.56
CA GLY A 88 3.81 5.89 -0.25
C GLY A 88 5.16 6.59 -0.41
N ARG A 89 6.25 5.92 -0.03
CA ARG A 89 7.61 6.43 -0.25
C ARG A 89 7.96 6.52 -1.73
N LEU A 90 7.50 5.59 -2.55
CA LEU A 90 7.69 5.63 -4.00
C LEU A 90 6.98 6.84 -4.61
N VAL A 91 5.73 7.10 -4.24
CA VAL A 91 4.99 8.30 -4.69
C VAL A 91 5.74 9.57 -4.30
N TRP A 92 6.23 9.66 -3.05
CA TRP A 92 7.00 10.81 -2.58
C TRP A 92 8.29 11.00 -3.39
N CYS A 93 9.06 9.93 -3.56
CA CYS A 93 10.32 9.95 -4.28
C CYS A 93 10.13 10.36 -5.75
N ARG A 94 9.11 9.79 -6.41
CA ARG A 94 8.76 10.11 -7.80
C ARG A 94 8.45 11.61 -7.95
N VAL A 95 7.52 12.12 -7.16
CA VAL A 95 7.08 13.51 -7.26
C VAL A 95 8.25 14.49 -7.11
N HIS A 96 9.08 14.27 -6.10
CA HIS A 96 10.21 15.19 -5.87
C HIS A 96 11.28 15.09 -6.97
N ARG A 97 11.55 13.89 -7.48
CA ARG A 97 12.50 13.72 -8.58
C ARG A 97 12.00 14.35 -9.88
N GLU A 98 10.74 14.10 -10.23
CA GLU A 98 10.12 14.68 -11.44
C GLU A 98 10.11 16.21 -11.36
N GLU A 99 9.71 16.77 -10.23
CA GLU A 99 9.63 18.22 -10.05
C GLU A 99 11.01 18.90 -10.13
N PHE A 100 12.02 18.37 -9.42
CA PHE A 100 13.35 18.94 -9.46
C PHE A 100 14.08 18.72 -10.80
N ASN A 101 13.73 17.68 -11.54
CA ASN A 101 14.24 17.51 -12.90
C ASN A 101 13.60 18.50 -13.89
N ALA A 102 12.29 18.76 -13.74
CA ALA A 102 11.57 19.71 -14.58
C ALA A 102 11.95 21.16 -14.28
N ASN A 103 12.28 21.45 -13.04
CA ASN A 103 12.60 22.78 -12.54
C ASN A 103 13.92 22.72 -11.74
N PRO A 104 15.07 22.56 -12.39
CA PRO A 104 16.36 22.32 -11.72
C PRO A 104 16.85 23.50 -10.87
N GLU A 105 16.37 24.70 -11.13
CA GLU A 105 16.64 25.90 -10.33
C GLU A 105 15.80 25.99 -9.05
N ASN A 106 14.77 25.15 -8.92
CA ASN A 106 13.87 25.18 -7.78
C ASN A 106 14.54 24.55 -6.54
N PHE A 107 14.56 25.30 -5.44
CA PHE A 107 14.99 24.83 -4.12
C PHE A 107 13.85 24.94 -3.08
N ASP A 108 12.67 25.41 -3.49
CA ASP A 108 11.51 25.52 -2.63
C ASP A 108 10.74 24.19 -2.58
N LEU A 109 10.49 23.70 -1.37
CA LEU A 109 9.79 22.42 -1.14
C LEU A 109 8.26 22.54 -1.27
N ARG A 110 7.71 23.76 -1.32
CA ARG A 110 6.26 23.97 -1.40
C ARG A 110 5.63 23.48 -2.70
N PRO A 111 6.21 23.70 -3.91
CA PRO A 111 5.67 23.14 -5.15
C PRO A 111 5.62 21.62 -5.13
N PRO A 112 6.72 20.87 -4.93
CA PRO A 112 6.66 19.41 -4.86
C PRO A 112 5.78 18.90 -3.73
N GLY A 113 5.73 19.59 -2.60
CA GLY A 113 4.84 19.25 -1.49
C GLY A 113 3.36 19.30 -1.85
N LYS A 114 2.92 20.31 -2.59
CA LYS A 114 1.53 20.42 -3.08
C LYS A 114 1.19 19.32 -4.08
N ILE A 115 2.10 19.01 -5.00
CA ILE A 115 1.93 17.92 -5.96
C ILE A 115 1.84 16.59 -5.20
N PHE A 116 2.75 16.37 -4.26
CA PHE A 116 2.75 15.15 -3.45
C PHE A 116 1.43 14.96 -2.69
N MET A 117 0.90 15.99 -2.04
CA MET A 117 -0.37 15.89 -1.32
C MET A 117 -1.50 15.42 -2.22
N LYS A 118 -1.60 15.94 -3.45
CA LYS A 118 -2.60 15.53 -4.43
C LYS A 118 -2.40 14.07 -4.87
N GLU A 119 -1.19 13.73 -5.27
CA GLU A 119 -0.85 12.38 -5.74
C GLU A 119 -1.02 11.34 -4.64
N TYR A 120 -0.63 11.68 -3.41
CA TYR A 120 -0.79 10.80 -2.26
C TYR A 120 -2.27 10.59 -1.88
N ALA A 121 -3.09 11.63 -1.98
CA ALA A 121 -4.54 11.50 -1.80
C ALA A 121 -5.16 10.53 -2.83
N ASN A 122 -4.75 10.62 -4.10
CA ASN A 122 -5.17 9.69 -5.15
C ASN A 122 -4.71 8.26 -4.86
N PHE A 123 -3.47 8.10 -4.40
CA PHE A 123 -2.93 6.81 -3.98
C PHE A 123 -3.76 6.20 -2.84
N ILE A 124 -4.04 6.94 -1.78
CA ILE A 124 -4.84 6.47 -0.64
C ILE A 124 -6.28 6.14 -1.08
N ALA A 125 -6.90 6.97 -1.93
CA ALA A 125 -8.23 6.69 -2.46
C ALA A 125 -8.26 5.35 -3.25
N SER A 126 -7.21 5.08 -4.03
CA SER A 126 -7.04 3.78 -4.71
C SER A 126 -6.96 2.62 -3.71
N ARG A 127 -6.13 2.75 -2.67
CA ARG A 127 -5.98 1.70 -1.64
C ARG A 127 -7.28 1.44 -0.89
N ASN A 128 -8.05 2.49 -0.58
CA ASN A 128 -9.37 2.34 0.04
C ASN A 128 -10.35 1.55 -0.84
N ARG A 129 -10.28 1.69 -2.16
CA ARG A 129 -11.09 0.86 -3.09
C ARG A 129 -10.67 -0.61 -3.03
N TYR A 130 -9.38 -0.90 -3.11
CA TYR A 130 -8.87 -2.27 -3.02
C TYR A 130 -9.17 -2.95 -1.67
N LEU A 131 -9.20 -2.17 -0.58
CA LEU A 131 -9.54 -2.66 0.76
C LEU A 131 -11.06 -2.84 0.95
N GLY A 132 -11.90 -2.33 0.05
CA GLY A 132 -13.35 -2.32 0.21
C GLY A 132 -13.86 -1.32 1.25
N SER A 133 -13.02 -0.40 1.73
CA SER A 133 -13.38 0.62 2.73
C SER A 133 -13.93 1.91 2.11
N ALA A 134 -13.78 2.11 0.81
CA ALA A 134 -14.34 3.27 0.12
C ALA A 134 -15.88 3.32 0.27
N GLY A 135 -16.40 4.49 0.67
CA GLY A 135 -17.84 4.69 0.86
C GLY A 135 -18.43 4.09 2.14
N GLN A 136 -17.63 3.45 3.00
CA GLN A 136 -18.14 2.74 4.20
C GLN A 136 -18.23 3.61 5.46
N LEU A 137 -17.84 4.89 5.41
CA LEU A 137 -17.75 5.75 6.59
C LEU A 137 -19.11 5.89 7.34
N ALA A 138 -20.20 6.06 6.60
CA ALA A 138 -21.53 6.22 7.21
C ALA A 138 -21.95 4.96 7.99
N GLY A 139 -21.76 3.78 7.39
CA GLY A 139 -22.05 2.49 8.03
C GLY A 139 -21.17 2.24 9.26
N ALA A 140 -19.88 2.51 9.16
CA ALA A 140 -18.94 2.39 10.27
C ALA A 140 -19.29 3.34 11.42
N THR A 141 -19.70 4.58 11.13
CA THR A 141 -20.12 5.56 12.13
C THR A 141 -21.43 5.13 12.82
N ALA A 142 -22.39 4.61 12.08
CA ALA A 142 -23.64 4.10 12.64
C ALA A 142 -23.37 2.92 13.58
N LEU A 143 -22.52 1.98 13.18
CA LEU A 143 -22.14 0.83 13.99
C LEU A 143 -21.41 1.25 15.28
N ALA A 144 -20.54 2.24 15.22
CA ALA A 144 -19.83 2.76 16.40
C ALA A 144 -20.75 3.43 17.41
N LYS A 145 -21.85 4.05 16.96
CA LYS A 145 -22.83 4.70 17.83
C LYS A 145 -23.84 3.71 18.45
N SER A 146 -23.93 2.50 17.93
CA SER A 146 -24.86 1.45 18.42
C SER A 146 -24.27 0.57 19.52
N LYS A 147 -23.01 0.76 19.87
CA LYS A 147 -22.28 0.10 20.95
C LYS A 147 -22.12 1.01 22.16
#